data_de3d43658707586bb23c6b07e1cd8f16
#
_entry.id   de3d43658707586bb23c6b07e1cd8f16
#
_cell.length_a   1.000
_cell.length_b   1.000
_cell.length_c   1.000
_cell.angle_alpha   90.00
_cell.angle_beta   90.00
_cell.angle_gamma   90.00
#
_symmetry.space_group_name_H-M   'P 1'
#
loop_
_entity.id
_entity.type
_entity.pdbx_description
1 polymer ?
#
loop_
_entity_poly.entity_id
_entity_poly.type
_entity_poly.pdbx_seq_one_letter_code
_entity_poly.pdbx_strand_id
1 'polypeptide(L)'
;DLELVKGYYPFTGIPGHEFVGEVVKAPCQPSLNGCRVVGEINCACFACPFCRQGLYSHCRNRTVAGIKGHQGCFGEYLSLPVTNLHQVPDSVSDEEAVFVEPLAASLQIQEQLQIKPSDKVLIVGSGRLGQLIARTLVLTGAEVAAVVRHQKQADLLAEISACPIKESEVEKAWADVVVEASGTPSGFFLASQAVRPAGTIVLKSTYRDEWQMNLSSLVVDEIRLTGSRCGPFPPALRLLAGKMVDPTPLIEEKYHLNHGKRALELAGRSGVLKVLLDPG
;
A
#
# COMPACT_ATOMS: atom_id res chain seq x y z
N ASP A 1 -7.85 7.22 -2.86
CA ASP A 1 -8.91 8.24 -2.75
C ASP A 1 -8.72 9.38 -3.75
N LEU A 2 -7.52 9.97 -3.87
CA LEU A 2 -7.28 11.08 -4.82
C LEU A 2 -7.61 10.71 -6.27
N GLU A 3 -7.29 9.49 -6.70
CA GLU A 3 -7.62 9.03 -8.05
C GLU A 3 -9.13 8.78 -8.23
N LEU A 4 -9.85 8.38 -7.17
CA LEU A 4 -11.31 8.30 -7.19
C LEU A 4 -11.94 9.69 -7.41
N VAL A 5 -11.45 10.70 -6.70
CA VAL A 5 -11.91 12.09 -6.85
C VAL A 5 -11.66 12.61 -8.28
N LYS A 6 -10.58 12.16 -8.92
CA LYS A 6 -10.25 12.46 -10.33
C LYS A 6 -11.04 11.61 -11.34
N GLY A 7 -11.92 10.71 -10.88
CA GLY A 7 -12.77 9.89 -11.76
C GLY A 7 -12.11 8.62 -12.31
N TYR A 8 -11.06 8.10 -11.65
CA TYR A 8 -10.43 6.84 -12.05
C TYR A 8 -11.39 5.65 -12.06
N TYR A 9 -12.36 5.65 -11.16
CA TYR A 9 -13.40 4.61 -11.07
C TYR A 9 -14.76 5.25 -10.81
N PRO A 10 -15.84 4.82 -11.48
CA PRO A 10 -17.17 5.36 -11.26
C PRO A 10 -17.74 4.90 -9.90
N PHE A 11 -17.38 5.63 -8.84
CA PHE A 11 -17.84 5.41 -7.49
C PHE A 11 -18.63 6.60 -6.97
N THR A 12 -19.85 6.31 -6.52
CA THR A 12 -20.72 7.28 -5.85
C THR A 12 -20.95 6.82 -4.42
N GLY A 13 -20.39 7.54 -3.45
CA GLY A 13 -20.49 7.17 -2.04
C GLY A 13 -19.42 7.83 -1.20
N ILE A 14 -19.30 7.41 0.05
CA ILE A 14 -18.27 7.86 0.97
C ILE A 14 -16.95 7.16 0.61
N PRO A 15 -15.88 7.89 0.24
CA PRO A 15 -14.57 7.29 -0.03
C PRO A 15 -13.82 6.96 1.28
N GLY A 16 -12.54 6.55 1.15
CA GLY A 16 -11.68 6.19 2.25
C GLY A 16 -11.70 4.69 2.55
N HIS A 17 -10.52 4.12 2.76
CA HIS A 17 -10.37 2.68 2.94
C HIS A 17 -9.21 2.29 3.87
N GLU A 18 -8.57 3.27 4.49
CA GLU A 18 -7.50 3.09 5.46
C GLU A 18 -7.96 3.73 6.78
N PHE A 19 -8.24 2.95 7.81
CA PHE A 19 -8.84 3.45 9.05
C PHE A 19 -8.41 2.63 10.26
N VAL A 20 -8.54 3.25 11.42
CA VAL A 20 -8.69 2.62 12.73
C VAL A 20 -9.97 3.16 13.36
N GLY A 21 -10.68 2.34 14.10
CA GLY A 21 -11.92 2.75 14.77
C GLY A 21 -12.30 1.79 15.89
N GLU A 22 -13.31 2.19 16.68
CA GLU A 22 -13.87 1.36 17.74
C GLU A 22 -15.16 0.69 17.28
N VAL A 23 -15.33 -0.57 17.60
CA VAL A 23 -16.55 -1.32 17.30
C VAL A 23 -17.69 -0.90 18.23
N VAL A 24 -18.63 -0.14 17.72
CA VAL A 24 -19.80 0.28 18.51
C VAL A 24 -20.90 -0.78 18.55
N LYS A 25 -21.01 -1.64 17.51
CA LYS A 25 -22.03 -2.67 17.45
C LYS A 25 -21.63 -3.84 16.55
N ALA A 26 -21.48 -5.03 17.13
CA ALA A 26 -21.22 -6.28 16.40
C ALA A 26 -22.23 -7.37 16.83
N PRO A 27 -23.45 -7.42 16.24
CA PRO A 27 -24.50 -8.35 16.68
C PRO A 27 -24.11 -9.83 16.59
N CYS A 28 -23.32 -10.17 15.55
CA CYS A 28 -22.86 -11.57 15.33
C CYS A 28 -21.65 -11.95 16.19
N GLN A 29 -20.95 -10.98 16.79
CA GLN A 29 -19.78 -11.20 17.65
C GLN A 29 -19.68 -10.09 18.72
N PRO A 30 -20.55 -10.12 19.75
CA PRO A 30 -20.64 -9.04 20.76
C PRO A 30 -19.33 -8.79 21.54
N SER A 31 -18.43 -9.76 21.60
CA SER A 31 -17.11 -9.63 22.22
C SER A 31 -16.19 -8.60 21.54
N LEU A 32 -16.52 -8.17 20.33
CA LEU A 32 -15.79 -7.10 19.63
C LEU A 32 -16.23 -5.69 20.05
N ASN A 33 -17.40 -5.53 20.69
CA ASN A 33 -17.87 -4.21 21.08
C ASN A 33 -16.86 -3.55 22.04
N GLY A 34 -16.50 -2.28 21.75
CA GLY A 34 -15.48 -1.53 22.47
C GLY A 34 -14.03 -1.86 22.05
N CYS A 35 -13.81 -2.83 21.16
CA CYS A 35 -12.48 -3.14 20.66
C CYS A 35 -12.05 -2.13 19.59
N ARG A 36 -10.78 -1.71 19.63
CA ARG A 36 -10.15 -0.99 18.51
C ARG A 36 -9.84 -1.96 17.38
N VAL A 37 -10.20 -1.60 16.17
CA VAL A 37 -10.05 -2.44 14.98
C VAL A 37 -9.55 -1.66 13.78
N VAL A 38 -8.91 -2.40 12.88
CA VAL A 38 -8.67 -2.05 11.48
C VAL A 38 -9.41 -3.05 10.58
N GLY A 39 -9.61 -2.75 9.31
CA GLY A 39 -10.40 -3.65 8.46
C GLY A 39 -9.87 -3.84 7.06
N GLU A 40 -9.90 -5.10 6.60
CA GLU A 40 -9.65 -5.43 5.20
C GLU A 40 -10.75 -4.88 4.32
N ILE A 41 -10.36 -4.27 3.21
CA ILE A 41 -11.29 -3.53 2.34
C ILE A 41 -12.12 -4.41 1.41
N ASN A 42 -11.67 -5.64 1.13
CA ASN A 42 -12.35 -6.55 0.21
C ASN A 42 -13.41 -7.39 0.95
N CYS A 43 -14.68 -7.02 0.84
CA CYS A 43 -15.79 -7.79 1.41
C CYS A 43 -16.14 -8.94 0.45
N ALA A 44 -15.63 -10.12 0.72
CA ALA A 44 -15.80 -11.30 -0.12
C ALA A 44 -17.17 -11.98 0.08
N CYS A 45 -17.65 -12.73 -0.91
CA CYS A 45 -18.91 -13.49 -0.81
C CYS A 45 -18.75 -14.87 -0.16
N PHE A 46 -17.54 -15.35 0.06
CA PHE A 46 -17.16 -16.65 0.61
C PHE A 46 -17.75 -17.90 -0.11
N ALA A 47 -18.43 -17.72 -1.24
CA ALA A 47 -19.13 -18.79 -1.96
C ALA A 47 -18.61 -19.05 -3.38
N CYS A 48 -17.98 -18.06 -4.04
CA CYS A 48 -17.54 -18.21 -5.43
C CYS A 48 -16.28 -19.10 -5.53
N PRO A 49 -15.91 -19.58 -6.74
CA PRO A 49 -14.75 -20.46 -6.94
C PRO A 49 -13.44 -19.88 -6.41
N PHE A 50 -13.23 -18.56 -6.48
CA PHE A 50 -12.03 -17.91 -5.92
C PHE A 50 -12.03 -17.92 -4.39
N CYS A 51 -13.18 -17.66 -3.76
CA CYS A 51 -13.31 -17.75 -2.31
C CYS A 51 -13.04 -19.15 -1.78
N ARG A 52 -13.48 -20.19 -2.50
CA ARG A 52 -13.22 -21.59 -2.13
C ARG A 52 -11.74 -21.97 -2.18
N GLN A 53 -10.93 -21.20 -2.90
CA GLN A 53 -9.47 -21.32 -2.99
C GLN A 53 -8.73 -20.38 -2.03
N GLY A 54 -9.45 -19.67 -1.14
CA GLY A 54 -8.85 -18.67 -0.24
C GLY A 54 -8.49 -17.33 -0.90
N LEU A 55 -8.81 -17.15 -2.19
CA LEU A 55 -8.48 -15.94 -2.95
C LEU A 55 -9.55 -14.85 -2.72
N TYR A 56 -9.74 -14.42 -1.48
CA TYR A 56 -10.83 -13.50 -1.08
C TYR A 56 -10.72 -12.13 -1.75
N SER A 57 -9.51 -11.57 -1.87
CA SER A 57 -9.26 -10.31 -2.58
C SER A 57 -9.58 -10.37 -4.09
N HIS A 58 -9.72 -11.58 -4.65
CA HIS A 58 -10.09 -11.84 -6.05
C HIS A 58 -11.54 -12.32 -6.21
N CYS A 59 -12.35 -12.27 -5.15
CA CYS A 59 -13.76 -12.63 -5.21
C CYS A 59 -14.48 -11.85 -6.33
N ARG A 60 -15.20 -12.56 -7.21
CA ARG A 60 -15.92 -11.93 -8.34
C ARG A 60 -17.07 -11.02 -7.88
N ASN A 61 -17.66 -11.37 -6.74
CA ASN A 61 -18.83 -10.68 -6.18
C ASN A 61 -18.43 -9.73 -5.04
N ARG A 62 -17.12 -9.42 -4.86
CA ARG A 62 -16.71 -8.56 -3.77
C ARG A 62 -17.21 -7.15 -3.94
N THR A 63 -17.56 -6.53 -2.86
CA THR A 63 -17.55 -5.08 -2.71
C THR A 63 -16.23 -4.65 -2.09
N VAL A 64 -15.87 -3.37 -2.25
CA VAL A 64 -14.61 -2.84 -1.73
C VAL A 64 -14.92 -1.54 -1.00
N ALA A 65 -14.63 -1.50 0.29
CA ALA A 65 -14.91 -0.33 1.12
C ALA A 65 -14.28 0.94 0.54
N GLY A 66 -15.10 1.99 0.37
CA GLY A 66 -14.69 3.28 -0.16
C GLY A 66 -14.29 3.31 -1.64
N ILE A 67 -14.49 2.19 -2.39
CA ILE A 67 -14.04 2.07 -3.79
C ILE A 67 -15.10 1.48 -4.70
N LYS A 68 -15.78 0.41 -4.27
CA LYS A 68 -16.73 -0.32 -5.13
C LYS A 68 -17.91 -0.90 -4.34
N GLY A 69 -19.09 -0.33 -4.53
CA GLY A 69 -20.34 -0.89 -4.01
C GLY A 69 -20.42 -1.00 -2.48
N HIS A 70 -19.57 -0.27 -1.76
CA HIS A 70 -19.53 -0.23 -0.30
C HIS A 70 -19.02 1.14 0.17
N GLN A 71 -19.69 1.73 1.16
CA GLN A 71 -19.27 3.00 1.75
C GLN A 71 -17.90 2.85 2.41
N GLY A 72 -17.11 3.93 2.39
CA GLY A 72 -15.78 3.98 2.97
C GLY A 72 -15.75 4.67 4.34
N CYS A 73 -14.52 4.94 4.80
CA CYS A 73 -14.25 5.40 6.16
C CYS A 73 -14.14 6.93 6.32
N PHE A 74 -14.37 7.73 5.26
CA PHE A 74 -14.42 9.19 5.41
C PHE A 74 -15.79 9.63 5.98
N GLY A 75 -16.12 9.11 7.14
CA GLY A 75 -17.35 9.33 7.89
C GLY A 75 -17.17 8.93 9.35
N GLU A 76 -18.09 9.34 10.21
CA GLU A 76 -18.07 9.00 11.63
C GLU A 76 -18.27 7.51 11.90
N TYR A 77 -19.00 6.83 11.01
CA TYR A 77 -19.30 5.40 11.12
C TYR A 77 -19.06 4.67 9.83
N LEU A 78 -18.52 3.44 9.96
CA LEU A 78 -18.32 2.50 8.87
C LEU A 78 -18.95 1.15 9.27
N SER A 79 -19.64 0.50 8.33
CA SER A 79 -20.12 -0.87 8.52
C SER A 79 -19.26 -1.82 7.71
N LEU A 80 -18.73 -2.86 8.34
CA LEU A 80 -17.94 -3.91 7.67
C LEU A 80 -18.35 -5.30 8.18
N PRO A 81 -18.19 -6.36 7.36
CA PRO A 81 -18.30 -7.73 7.85
C PRO A 81 -17.28 -7.98 8.96
N VAL A 82 -17.69 -8.69 10.01
CA VAL A 82 -16.81 -9.05 11.13
C VAL A 82 -15.57 -9.82 10.67
N THR A 83 -15.70 -10.62 9.62
CA THR A 83 -14.61 -11.38 9.01
C THR A 83 -13.51 -10.51 8.41
N ASN A 84 -13.78 -9.22 8.19
CA ASN A 84 -12.79 -8.27 7.68
C ASN A 84 -12.06 -7.51 8.80
N LEU A 85 -12.49 -7.66 10.07
CA LEU A 85 -11.96 -6.88 11.18
C LEU A 85 -10.78 -7.58 11.86
N HIS A 86 -9.77 -6.79 12.21
CA HIS A 86 -8.62 -7.21 13.00
C HIS A 86 -8.47 -6.30 14.21
N GLN A 87 -8.38 -6.88 15.40
CA GLN A 87 -8.16 -6.11 16.63
C GLN A 87 -6.78 -5.48 16.63
N VAL A 88 -6.72 -4.22 17.05
CA VAL A 88 -5.48 -3.47 17.19
C VAL A 88 -4.93 -3.73 18.60
N PRO A 89 -3.67 -4.21 18.72
CA PRO A 89 -3.03 -4.37 20.02
C PRO A 89 -2.89 -3.01 20.75
N ASP A 90 -2.96 -3.03 22.08
CA ASP A 90 -2.85 -1.81 22.92
C ASP A 90 -1.52 -1.08 22.73
N SER A 91 -0.45 -1.80 22.35
CA SER A 91 0.86 -1.22 22.08
C SER A 91 0.95 -0.44 20.76
N VAL A 92 -0.08 -0.49 19.92
CA VAL A 92 -0.14 0.20 18.63
C VAL A 92 -1.06 1.42 18.77
N SER A 93 -0.55 2.61 18.49
CA SER A 93 -1.34 3.85 18.49
C SER A 93 -2.28 3.93 17.30
N ASP A 94 -3.24 4.86 17.31
CA ASP A 94 -4.15 5.07 16.18
C ASP A 94 -3.42 5.62 14.96
N GLU A 95 -2.42 6.48 15.17
CA GLU A 95 -1.54 6.99 14.14
C GLU A 95 -0.72 5.88 13.44
N GLU A 96 -0.34 4.85 14.18
CA GLU A 96 0.30 3.65 13.59
C GLU A 96 -0.73 2.74 12.93
N ALA A 97 -1.86 2.49 13.59
CA ALA A 97 -2.88 1.54 13.15
C ALA A 97 -3.52 1.92 11.80
N VAL A 98 -3.71 3.20 11.52
CA VAL A 98 -4.25 3.68 10.24
C VAL A 98 -3.39 3.29 9.03
N PHE A 99 -2.14 2.90 9.24
CA PHE A 99 -1.24 2.41 8.19
C PHE A 99 -1.33 0.89 7.96
N VAL A 100 -2.11 0.15 8.73
CA VAL A 100 -2.16 -1.32 8.60
C VAL A 100 -2.54 -1.75 7.19
N GLU A 101 -3.51 -1.11 6.54
CA GLU A 101 -3.91 -1.45 5.16
C GLU A 101 -2.75 -1.26 4.16
N PRO A 102 -2.14 -0.06 4.01
CA PRO A 102 -1.05 0.10 3.06
C PRO A 102 0.24 -0.62 3.48
N LEU A 103 0.48 -0.86 4.77
CA LEU A 103 1.58 -1.68 5.23
C LEU A 103 1.37 -3.16 4.87
N ALA A 104 0.16 -3.68 5.02
CA ALA A 104 -0.19 -5.02 4.55
C ALA A 104 0.01 -5.13 3.02
N ALA A 105 -0.42 -4.12 2.26
CA ALA A 105 -0.17 -4.07 0.82
C ALA A 105 1.34 -4.11 0.50
N SER A 106 2.20 -3.50 1.31
CA SER A 106 3.66 -3.55 1.15
C SER A 106 4.19 -4.96 1.40
N LEU A 107 3.71 -5.64 2.44
CA LEU A 107 4.10 -7.01 2.79
C LEU A 107 3.69 -8.05 1.75
N GLN A 108 2.67 -7.77 0.92
CA GLN A 108 2.24 -8.68 -0.14
C GLN A 108 3.37 -9.04 -1.10
N ILE A 109 4.37 -8.20 -1.26
CA ILE A 109 5.55 -8.49 -2.08
C ILE A 109 6.27 -9.73 -1.53
N GLN A 110 6.46 -9.79 -0.22
CA GLN A 110 7.16 -10.89 0.46
C GLN A 110 6.32 -12.16 0.56
N GLU A 111 4.99 -12.06 0.49
CA GLU A 111 4.10 -13.23 0.35
C GLU A 111 4.19 -13.85 -1.06
N GLN A 112 4.54 -13.06 -2.07
CA GLN A 112 4.63 -13.49 -3.47
C GLN A 112 6.04 -13.88 -3.91
N LEU A 113 7.07 -13.27 -3.30
CA LEU A 113 8.46 -13.41 -3.66
C LEU A 113 9.33 -13.65 -2.43
N GLN A 114 10.25 -14.59 -2.54
CA GLN A 114 11.30 -14.74 -1.56
C GLN A 114 12.41 -13.71 -1.84
N ILE A 115 12.48 -12.66 -1.05
CA ILE A 115 13.57 -11.67 -1.08
C ILE A 115 14.69 -12.16 -0.16
N LYS A 116 15.89 -12.30 -0.70
CA LYS A 116 17.07 -12.80 0.03
C LYS A 116 17.95 -11.65 0.49
N PRO A 117 18.73 -11.81 1.57
CA PRO A 117 19.70 -10.79 1.99
C PRO A 117 20.76 -10.45 0.94
N SER A 118 21.00 -11.34 -0.02
CA SER A 118 21.93 -11.12 -1.14
C SER A 118 21.31 -10.34 -2.29
N ASP A 119 20.01 -10.12 -2.29
CA ASP A 119 19.31 -9.49 -3.41
C ASP A 119 19.49 -7.96 -3.37
N LYS A 120 19.58 -7.38 -4.56
CA LYS A 120 19.49 -5.94 -4.79
C LYS A 120 18.08 -5.56 -5.19
N VAL A 121 17.45 -4.72 -4.41
CA VAL A 121 16.07 -4.31 -4.63
C VAL A 121 16.01 -2.82 -4.94
N LEU A 122 15.41 -2.47 -6.07
CA LEU A 122 15.14 -1.09 -6.44
C LEU A 122 13.64 -0.78 -6.30
N ILE A 123 13.33 0.31 -5.62
CA ILE A 123 11.96 0.85 -5.57
C ILE A 123 11.89 2.08 -6.48
N VAL A 124 11.08 2.01 -7.52
CA VAL A 124 10.80 3.14 -8.41
C VAL A 124 9.54 3.85 -7.94
N GLY A 125 9.74 4.99 -7.29
CA GLY A 125 8.67 5.79 -6.69
C GLY A 125 8.64 5.74 -5.17
N SER A 126 9.23 6.75 -4.52
CA SER A 126 9.33 6.88 -3.05
C SER A 126 8.19 7.70 -2.44
N GLY A 127 6.97 7.57 -3.00
CA GLY A 127 5.76 8.13 -2.43
C GLY A 127 5.28 7.36 -1.18
N ARG A 128 4.02 7.57 -0.77
CA ARG A 128 3.40 6.95 0.42
C ARG A 128 3.65 5.45 0.50
N LEU A 129 3.29 4.72 -0.56
CA LEU A 129 3.43 3.27 -0.60
C LEU A 129 4.91 2.85 -0.75
N GLY A 130 5.70 3.56 -1.57
CA GLY A 130 7.13 3.26 -1.74
C GLY A 130 7.93 3.38 -0.44
N GLN A 131 7.61 4.36 0.40
CA GLN A 131 8.18 4.52 1.74
C GLN A 131 7.86 3.34 2.67
N LEU A 132 6.63 2.82 2.63
CA LEU A 132 6.24 1.63 3.41
C LEU A 132 6.89 0.36 2.86
N ILE A 133 6.98 0.23 1.54
CA ILE A 133 7.68 -0.88 0.89
C ILE A 133 9.15 -0.90 1.31
N ALA A 134 9.84 0.24 1.31
CA ALA A 134 11.21 0.32 1.77
C ALA A 134 11.36 -0.16 3.22
N ARG A 135 10.47 0.32 4.13
CA ARG A 135 10.47 -0.09 5.55
C ARG A 135 10.27 -1.58 5.76
N THR A 136 9.52 -2.25 4.91
CA THR A 136 9.32 -3.70 5.02
C THR A 136 10.46 -4.48 4.37
N LEU A 137 11.03 -4.00 3.26
CA LEU A 137 12.06 -4.70 2.52
C LEU A 137 13.44 -4.64 3.19
N VAL A 138 13.78 -3.55 3.88
CA VAL A 138 15.05 -3.48 4.65
C VAL A 138 15.11 -4.55 5.76
N LEU A 139 13.96 -4.99 6.27
CA LEU A 139 13.89 -6.06 7.29
C LEU A 139 14.31 -7.44 6.73
N THR A 140 14.37 -7.61 5.42
CA THR A 140 14.85 -8.86 4.80
C THR A 140 16.37 -8.98 4.79
N GLY A 141 17.09 -7.88 5.07
CA GLY A 141 18.53 -7.78 4.95
C GLY A 141 19.03 -7.54 3.52
N ALA A 142 18.15 -7.40 2.54
CA ALA A 142 18.49 -7.08 1.15
C ALA A 142 19.07 -5.66 1.04
N GLU A 143 19.85 -5.42 -0.02
CA GLU A 143 20.30 -4.07 -0.40
C GLU A 143 19.12 -3.33 -1.06
N VAL A 144 18.54 -2.36 -0.34
CA VAL A 144 17.35 -1.63 -0.80
C VAL A 144 17.72 -0.21 -1.22
N ALA A 145 17.52 0.10 -2.51
CA ALA A 145 17.61 1.46 -3.05
C ALA A 145 16.23 1.95 -3.48
N ALA A 146 16.00 3.27 -3.41
CA ALA A 146 14.74 3.85 -3.83
C ALA A 146 14.94 5.18 -4.57
N VAL A 147 14.24 5.33 -5.71
CA VAL A 147 14.31 6.53 -6.53
C VAL A 147 13.51 7.66 -5.87
N VAL A 148 14.19 8.77 -5.59
CA VAL A 148 13.62 9.95 -4.91
C VAL A 148 13.53 11.17 -5.83
N ARG A 149 12.52 12.02 -5.59
CA ARG A 149 12.33 13.31 -6.26
C ARG A 149 12.40 14.50 -5.30
N HIS A 150 12.24 14.25 -4.00
CA HIS A 150 12.20 15.27 -2.95
C HIS A 150 13.16 14.92 -1.82
N GLN A 151 13.84 15.93 -1.26
CA GLN A 151 14.80 15.73 -0.17
C GLN A 151 14.18 15.02 1.03
N LYS A 152 12.95 15.38 1.42
CA LYS A 152 12.23 14.70 2.50
C LYS A 152 12.11 13.19 2.30
N GLN A 153 11.89 12.73 1.07
CA GLN A 153 11.82 11.30 0.77
C GLN A 153 13.18 10.63 0.99
N ALA A 154 14.27 11.32 0.64
CA ALA A 154 15.63 10.82 0.84
C ALA A 154 15.97 10.71 2.34
N ASP A 155 15.63 11.73 3.12
CA ASP A 155 15.88 11.76 4.56
C ASP A 155 15.16 10.61 5.27
N LEU A 156 13.87 10.40 4.97
CA LEU A 156 13.05 9.31 5.52
C LEU A 156 13.54 7.90 5.13
N LEU A 157 14.18 7.74 3.98
CA LEU A 157 14.78 6.48 3.54
C LEU A 157 16.10 6.23 4.25
N ALA A 158 16.91 7.26 4.42
CA ALA A 158 18.19 7.17 5.12
C ALA A 158 18.00 6.74 6.60
N GLU A 159 16.94 7.21 7.26
CA GLU A 159 16.60 6.84 8.65
C GLU A 159 16.38 5.33 8.83
N ILE A 160 16.00 4.63 7.77
CA ILE A 160 15.72 3.18 7.79
C ILE A 160 16.80 2.36 7.07
N SER A 161 17.96 2.94 6.79
CA SER A 161 19.06 2.29 6.06
C SER A 161 18.71 1.84 4.64
N ALA A 162 17.71 2.47 3.99
CA ALA A 162 17.48 2.36 2.56
C ALA A 162 18.25 3.45 1.81
N CYS A 163 18.84 3.12 0.66
CA CYS A 163 19.66 4.04 -0.12
C CYS A 163 18.78 4.93 -1.02
N PRO A 164 18.67 6.25 -0.77
CA PRO A 164 18.01 7.15 -1.70
C PRO A 164 18.90 7.43 -2.90
N ILE A 165 18.38 7.26 -4.12
CA ILE A 165 19.10 7.55 -5.37
C ILE A 165 18.27 8.43 -6.29
N LYS A 166 18.93 9.21 -7.15
CA LYS A 166 18.26 9.95 -8.22
C LYS A 166 17.98 9.03 -9.40
N GLU A 167 16.99 9.39 -10.21
CA GLU A 167 16.67 8.65 -11.43
C GLU A 167 17.87 8.52 -12.37
N SER A 168 18.71 9.57 -12.47
CA SER A 168 19.94 9.57 -13.29
C SER A 168 21.08 8.68 -12.77
N GLU A 169 20.98 8.21 -11.53
CA GLU A 169 21.97 7.34 -10.89
C GLU A 169 21.59 5.86 -10.96
N VAL A 170 20.42 5.56 -11.52
CA VAL A 170 19.95 4.17 -11.66
C VAL A 170 20.78 3.47 -12.75
N GLU A 171 21.49 2.43 -12.32
CA GLU A 171 22.28 1.60 -13.23
C GLU A 171 21.40 0.58 -13.96
N LYS A 172 21.73 0.32 -15.23
CA LYS A 172 21.04 -0.73 -16.02
C LYS A 172 21.38 -2.12 -15.49
N ALA A 173 20.37 -3.00 -15.50
CA ALA A 173 20.50 -4.40 -15.10
C ALA A 173 21.15 -4.61 -13.72
N TRP A 174 20.93 -3.66 -12.78
CA TRP A 174 21.51 -3.68 -11.43
C TRP A 174 20.70 -4.51 -10.45
N ALA A 175 19.35 -4.45 -10.53
CA ALA A 175 18.49 -5.00 -9.50
C ALA A 175 18.02 -6.43 -9.80
N ASP A 176 18.04 -7.29 -8.78
CA ASP A 176 17.39 -8.60 -8.81
C ASP A 176 15.87 -8.46 -8.83
N VAL A 177 15.35 -7.52 -8.04
CA VAL A 177 13.93 -7.20 -7.95
C VAL A 177 13.74 -5.69 -8.08
N VAL A 178 12.82 -5.27 -8.95
CA VAL A 178 12.38 -3.88 -9.04
C VAL A 178 10.93 -3.77 -8.65
N VAL A 179 10.61 -2.89 -7.70
CA VAL A 179 9.23 -2.59 -7.30
C VAL A 179 8.80 -1.29 -7.95
N GLU A 180 7.87 -1.37 -8.91
CA GLU A 180 7.29 -0.20 -9.56
C GLU A 180 6.11 0.32 -8.72
N ALA A 181 6.28 1.49 -8.12
CA ALA A 181 5.31 2.16 -7.25
C ALA A 181 5.12 3.66 -7.61
N SER A 182 5.50 4.05 -8.84
CA SER A 182 5.40 5.44 -9.30
C SER A 182 4.04 5.78 -9.92
N GLY A 183 3.35 4.77 -10.49
CA GLY A 183 2.10 4.95 -11.22
C GLY A 183 2.26 5.63 -12.58
N THR A 184 3.46 5.64 -13.16
CA THR A 184 3.74 6.32 -14.43
C THR A 184 4.38 5.39 -15.45
N PRO A 185 4.11 5.57 -16.76
CA PRO A 185 4.80 4.83 -17.82
C PRO A 185 6.32 4.98 -17.77
N SER A 186 6.82 6.19 -17.47
CA SER A 186 8.26 6.46 -17.31
C SER A 186 8.88 5.66 -16.16
N GLY A 187 8.16 5.50 -15.05
CA GLY A 187 8.62 4.67 -13.93
C GLY A 187 8.69 3.20 -14.30
N PHE A 188 7.73 2.68 -15.06
CA PHE A 188 7.81 1.32 -15.57
C PHE A 188 8.98 1.14 -16.54
N PHE A 189 9.22 2.13 -17.43
CA PHE A 189 10.36 2.10 -18.34
C PHE A 189 11.69 2.07 -17.56
N LEU A 190 11.82 2.91 -16.54
CA LEU A 190 12.99 2.89 -15.65
C LEU A 190 13.15 1.53 -14.97
N ALA A 191 12.05 0.96 -14.45
CA ALA A 191 12.05 -0.37 -13.84
C ALA A 191 12.53 -1.46 -14.79
N SER A 192 12.08 -1.41 -16.07
CA SER A 192 12.48 -2.36 -17.10
C SER A 192 13.95 -2.25 -17.50
N GLN A 193 14.56 -1.08 -17.35
CA GLN A 193 15.99 -0.89 -17.59
C GLN A 193 16.86 -1.32 -16.40
N ALA A 194 16.36 -1.13 -15.19
CA ALA A 194 17.08 -1.39 -13.95
C ALA A 194 17.12 -2.87 -13.56
N VAL A 195 16.08 -3.64 -13.95
CA VAL A 195 16.03 -5.07 -13.64
C VAL A 195 17.07 -5.83 -14.44
N ARG A 196 17.81 -6.75 -13.79
CA ARG A 196 18.77 -7.62 -14.48
C ARG A 196 18.07 -8.75 -15.25
N PRO A 197 18.75 -9.38 -16.21
CA PRO A 197 18.23 -10.61 -16.84
C PRO A 197 17.84 -11.66 -15.79
N ALA A 198 16.74 -12.36 -16.06
CA ALA A 198 16.06 -13.30 -15.16
C ALA A 198 15.60 -12.71 -13.82
N GLY A 199 15.57 -11.37 -13.69
CA GLY A 199 15.06 -10.65 -12.53
C GLY A 199 13.53 -10.55 -12.48
N THR A 200 13.01 -9.83 -11.52
CA THR A 200 11.56 -9.67 -11.32
C THR A 200 11.17 -8.21 -11.21
N ILE A 201 10.13 -7.80 -11.93
CA ILE A 201 9.44 -6.51 -11.74
C ILE A 201 8.12 -6.78 -11.00
N VAL A 202 7.94 -6.13 -9.85
CA VAL A 202 6.70 -6.14 -9.08
C VAL A 202 5.93 -4.86 -9.36
N LEU A 203 4.73 -4.98 -9.93
CA LEU A 203 3.84 -3.86 -10.18
C LEU A 203 2.96 -3.61 -8.97
N LYS A 204 3.16 -2.48 -8.30
CA LYS A 204 2.32 -1.99 -7.20
C LYS A 204 1.36 -0.88 -7.64
N SER A 205 1.63 -0.29 -8.78
CA SER A 205 0.83 0.79 -9.34
C SER A 205 -0.32 0.29 -10.20
N THR A 206 -1.42 1.05 -10.17
CA THR A 206 -2.45 0.99 -11.22
C THR A 206 -2.28 2.21 -12.12
N TYR A 207 -2.37 2.01 -13.42
CA TYR A 207 -2.21 3.07 -14.40
C TYR A 207 -3.60 3.54 -14.83
N ARG A 208 -3.76 4.87 -14.95
CA ARG A 208 -5.04 5.46 -15.35
C ARG A 208 -5.29 5.30 -16.85
N ASP A 209 -4.26 5.56 -17.64
CA ASP A 209 -4.37 5.60 -19.10
C ASP A 209 -3.67 4.37 -19.72
N GLU A 210 -4.16 3.94 -20.87
CA GLU A 210 -3.46 2.95 -21.70
C GLU A 210 -2.20 3.56 -22.29
N TRP A 211 -1.13 2.77 -22.37
CA TRP A 211 0.11 3.17 -22.98
C TRP A 211 0.75 2.00 -23.73
N GLN A 212 1.51 2.33 -24.76
CA GLN A 212 2.17 1.33 -25.59
C GLN A 212 3.55 1.01 -25.05
N MET A 213 3.91 -0.27 -25.05
CA MET A 213 5.26 -0.72 -24.73
C MET A 213 5.69 -1.86 -25.62
N ASN A 214 7.00 -1.94 -25.87
CA ASN A 214 7.61 -3.10 -26.51
C ASN A 214 8.02 -4.12 -25.44
N LEU A 215 7.41 -5.30 -25.47
CA LEU A 215 7.68 -6.37 -24.52
C LEU A 215 8.93 -7.20 -24.88
N SER A 216 9.58 -6.94 -26.01
CA SER A 216 10.69 -7.78 -26.52
C SER A 216 11.84 -7.89 -25.51
N SER A 217 12.19 -6.83 -24.80
CA SER A 217 13.23 -6.86 -23.77
C SER A 217 12.87 -7.77 -22.61
N LEU A 218 11.60 -7.76 -22.17
CA LEU A 218 11.15 -8.66 -21.11
C LEU A 218 11.23 -10.13 -21.51
N VAL A 219 10.98 -10.43 -22.79
CA VAL A 219 11.07 -11.80 -23.33
C VAL A 219 12.53 -12.22 -23.47
N VAL A 220 13.38 -11.37 -24.07
CA VAL A 220 14.80 -11.67 -24.32
C VAL A 220 15.58 -11.88 -23.03
N ASP A 221 15.31 -11.03 -22.02
CA ASP A 221 15.97 -11.06 -20.73
C ASP A 221 15.24 -11.96 -19.69
N GLU A 222 14.20 -12.70 -20.11
CA GLU A 222 13.42 -13.61 -19.25
C GLU A 222 12.90 -12.94 -17.96
N ILE A 223 12.47 -11.68 -18.04
CA ILE A 223 12.00 -10.90 -16.89
C ILE A 223 10.64 -11.40 -16.44
N ARG A 224 10.51 -11.65 -15.12
CA ARG A 224 9.22 -11.96 -14.50
C ARG A 224 8.48 -10.67 -14.19
N LEU A 225 7.19 -10.61 -14.56
CA LEU A 225 6.32 -9.48 -14.25
C LEU A 225 5.20 -9.95 -13.31
N THR A 226 5.13 -9.39 -12.11
CA THR A 226 4.17 -9.79 -11.07
C THR A 226 3.35 -8.60 -10.60
N GLY A 227 2.02 -8.68 -10.73
CA GLY A 227 1.10 -7.72 -10.11
C GLY A 227 0.95 -7.99 -8.61
N SER A 228 0.94 -6.94 -7.79
CA SER A 228 0.85 -7.07 -6.34
C SER A 228 -0.06 -6.00 -5.75
N ARG A 229 -1.08 -6.41 -4.99
CA ARG A 229 -1.99 -5.50 -4.28
C ARG A 229 -2.59 -6.16 -3.05
N CYS A 230 -3.09 -5.34 -2.11
CA CYS A 230 -3.59 -5.79 -0.81
C CYS A 230 -2.51 -6.59 -0.06
N GLY A 231 -2.83 -7.22 1.03
CA GLY A 231 -1.87 -8.05 1.76
C GLY A 231 -2.39 -8.46 3.12
N PRO A 232 -1.63 -9.25 3.87
CA PRO A 232 -2.07 -9.82 5.14
C PRO A 232 -1.99 -8.78 6.28
N PHE A 233 -3.11 -8.51 6.96
CA PHE A 233 -3.19 -7.58 8.10
C PHE A 233 -2.49 -8.11 9.35
N PRO A 234 -2.59 -9.40 9.72
CA PRO A 234 -1.94 -9.88 10.93
C PRO A 234 -0.42 -9.68 10.96
N PRO A 235 0.36 -9.93 9.89
CA PRO A 235 1.79 -9.56 9.87
C PRO A 235 2.03 -8.05 10.00
N ALA A 236 1.23 -7.20 9.36
CA ALA A 236 1.36 -5.74 9.47
C ALA A 236 1.17 -5.28 10.93
N LEU A 237 0.14 -5.77 11.61
CA LEU A 237 -0.09 -5.50 13.04
C LEU A 237 1.06 -5.98 13.91
N ARG A 238 1.65 -7.16 13.62
CA ARG A 238 2.82 -7.65 14.38
C ARG A 238 4.05 -6.76 14.22
N LEU A 239 4.31 -6.25 13.01
CA LEU A 239 5.41 -5.32 12.77
C LEU A 239 5.26 -4.01 13.54
N LEU A 240 4.04 -3.45 13.57
CA LEU A 240 3.74 -2.25 14.34
C LEU A 240 3.81 -2.51 15.86
N ALA A 241 3.22 -3.60 16.34
CA ALA A 241 3.25 -3.96 17.76
C ALA A 241 4.65 -4.23 18.28
N GLY A 242 5.52 -4.84 17.44
CA GLY A 242 6.92 -5.08 17.72
C GLY A 242 7.84 -3.87 17.47
N LYS A 243 7.28 -2.72 17.06
CA LYS A 243 8.01 -1.49 16.71
C LYS A 243 9.12 -1.72 15.66
N MET A 244 8.96 -2.73 14.81
CA MET A 244 9.90 -3.04 13.72
C MET A 244 9.72 -2.10 12.53
N VAL A 245 8.53 -1.52 12.38
CA VAL A 245 8.20 -0.50 11.39
C VAL A 245 7.52 0.66 12.11
N ASP A 246 8.05 1.86 11.95
CA ASP A 246 7.40 3.10 12.35
C ASP A 246 6.94 3.87 11.10
N PRO A 247 5.64 3.94 10.82
CA PRO A 247 5.10 4.69 9.70
C PRO A 247 4.78 6.16 10.04
N THR A 248 4.83 6.54 11.32
CA THR A 248 4.36 7.86 11.79
C THR A 248 5.12 9.05 11.19
N PRO A 249 6.44 8.96 10.86
CA PRO A 249 7.14 10.05 10.17
C PRO A 249 6.58 10.38 8.77
N LEU A 250 5.71 9.52 8.23
CA LEU A 250 5.04 9.77 6.95
C LEU A 250 3.81 10.67 7.07
N ILE A 251 3.32 10.95 8.29
CA ILE A 251 2.17 11.81 8.54
C ILE A 251 2.57 13.27 8.35
N GLU A 252 1.86 13.97 7.46
CA GLU A 252 2.07 15.40 7.22
C GLU A 252 1.23 16.25 8.15
N GLU A 253 -0.06 15.92 8.21
CA GLU A 253 -1.04 16.72 8.94
C GLU A 253 -2.29 15.88 9.24
N LYS A 254 -2.98 16.25 10.32
CA LYS A 254 -4.26 15.67 10.75
C LYS A 254 -5.34 16.75 10.68
N TYR A 255 -6.42 16.45 10.00
CA TYR A 255 -7.58 17.34 9.87
C TYR A 255 -8.81 16.73 10.50
N HIS A 256 -9.67 17.57 11.10
CA HIS A 256 -11.02 17.15 11.41
C HIS A 256 -11.79 16.82 10.13
N LEU A 257 -12.65 15.80 10.17
CA LEU A 257 -13.41 15.30 9.02
C LEU A 257 -14.17 16.42 8.27
N ASN A 258 -14.71 17.42 8.97
CA ASN A 258 -15.38 18.58 8.39
C ASN A 258 -14.48 19.41 7.43
N HIS A 259 -13.16 19.24 7.52
CA HIS A 259 -12.16 19.86 6.64
C HIS A 259 -11.65 18.90 5.57
N GLY A 260 -12.34 17.79 5.29
CA GLY A 260 -11.91 16.74 4.38
C GLY A 260 -11.53 17.23 2.99
N LYS A 261 -12.23 18.24 2.44
CA LYS A 261 -11.87 18.86 1.16
C LYS A 261 -10.47 19.48 1.21
N ARG A 262 -10.15 20.23 2.26
CA ARG A 262 -8.83 20.85 2.46
C ARG A 262 -7.73 19.80 2.66
N ALA A 263 -8.04 18.73 3.38
CA ALA A 263 -7.15 17.59 3.56
C ALA A 263 -6.82 16.91 2.22
N LEU A 264 -7.81 16.69 1.34
CA LEU A 264 -7.62 16.14 0.00
C LEU A 264 -6.78 17.08 -0.90
N GLU A 265 -7.01 18.39 -0.82
CA GLU A 265 -6.22 19.38 -1.53
C GLU A 265 -4.75 19.35 -1.11
N LEU A 266 -4.47 19.26 0.19
CA LEU A 266 -3.10 19.09 0.70
C LEU A 266 -2.52 17.75 0.23
N ALA A 267 -3.23 16.65 0.41
CA ALA A 267 -2.78 15.32 0.02
C ALA A 267 -2.48 15.19 -1.49
N GLY A 268 -3.07 16.04 -2.32
CA GLY A 268 -2.82 16.11 -3.76
C GLY A 268 -1.55 16.86 -4.16
N ARG A 269 -0.88 17.55 -3.24
CA ARG A 269 0.35 18.31 -3.54
C ARG A 269 1.55 17.39 -3.69
N SER A 270 2.47 17.78 -4.57
CA SER A 270 3.72 17.03 -4.78
C SER A 270 4.56 17.00 -3.50
N GLY A 271 5.12 15.83 -3.18
CA GLY A 271 5.96 15.63 -1.99
C GLY A 271 5.20 15.37 -0.71
N VAL A 272 3.88 15.61 -0.66
CA VAL A 272 3.04 15.29 0.51
C VAL A 272 2.81 13.78 0.61
N LEU A 273 3.05 13.22 1.78
CA LEU A 273 2.91 11.78 2.01
C LEU A 273 1.52 11.42 2.58
N LYS A 274 1.33 11.35 3.87
CA LYS A 274 0.06 10.92 4.48
C LYS A 274 -0.65 12.09 5.16
N VAL A 275 -1.91 12.28 4.83
CA VAL A 275 -2.81 13.22 5.54
C VAL A 275 -3.91 12.41 6.20
N LEU A 276 -4.15 12.65 7.49
CA LEU A 276 -5.15 11.95 8.26
C LEU A 276 -6.43 12.78 8.40
N LEU A 277 -7.57 12.09 8.47
CA LEU A 277 -8.86 12.65 8.85
C LEU A 277 -9.28 12.07 10.20
N ASP A 278 -9.76 12.92 11.08
CA ASP A 278 -10.24 12.57 12.40
C ASP A 278 -11.72 12.99 12.50
N PRO A 279 -12.64 12.07 12.77
CA PRO A 279 -14.05 12.43 12.92
C PRO A 279 -14.37 13.18 14.24
N GLY A 280 -13.47 13.13 15.22
CA GLY A 280 -13.64 13.75 16.57
C GLY A 280 -13.96 12.74 17.64
#